data_185cf477c11f87286e231e9b3f56a91e
#
_entry.id   185cf477c11f87286e231e9b3f56a91e
#
_cell.length_a   1.000
_cell.length_b   1.000
_cell.length_c   1.000
_cell.angle_alpha   90.00
_cell.angle_beta   90.00
_cell.angle_gamma   90.00
#
_symmetry.space_group_name_H-M   'P 1'
#
loop_
_entity.id
_entity.type
_entity.pdbx_description
1 polymer ?
#
loop_
_entity_poly.entity_id
_entity_poly.type
_entity_poly.pdbx_seq_one_letter_code
_entity_poly.pdbx_strand_id
1 'polypeptide(L)'
;MGKYIGESVLRKEDPRLVTGEAKYLEDIQLSGMVHAVVKRSDYAHAKIKNIDTSEAEKVPGVIGVWTGKDFEDMNPMPCAWQAGGVDNNANTPRVLEIDKVTFTGQGVAVVVAEDRNIAEDASSKIVVDYEELPTVVSAEEAIKPGAPQLHENAPNNICMEWECGNQEGTELSLIHI
;
A
#
# COMPACT_ATOMS: atom_id res chain seq x y z
N MET A 1 27.79 -30.60 18.36
CA MET A 1 26.83 -30.27 17.32
C MET A 1 25.49 -30.01 17.98
N GLY A 2 24.77 -28.96 17.60
CA GLY A 2 23.50 -28.63 18.24
C GLY A 2 22.44 -29.71 17.95
N LYS A 3 21.65 -30.04 18.96
CA LYS A 3 20.66 -31.10 18.98
C LYS A 3 19.54 -30.95 17.92
N TYR A 4 19.46 -29.77 17.25
CA TYR A 4 18.34 -29.42 16.36
C TYR A 4 18.76 -29.14 14.90
N ILE A 5 20.05 -29.22 14.59
CA ILE A 5 20.53 -29.02 13.21
C ILE A 5 20.18 -30.28 12.38
N GLY A 6 19.38 -30.12 11.35
CA GLY A 6 18.93 -31.23 10.50
C GLY A 6 17.68 -31.98 11.00
N GLU A 7 17.14 -31.61 12.14
CA GLU A 7 15.92 -32.20 12.71
C GLU A 7 14.67 -31.44 12.25
N SER A 8 13.58 -32.16 11.99
CA SER A 8 12.25 -31.56 11.75
C SER A 8 11.60 -31.18 13.08
N VAL A 9 11.89 -29.96 13.55
CA VAL A 9 11.37 -29.47 14.81
C VAL A 9 9.93 -28.99 14.64
N LEU A 10 9.00 -29.57 15.41
CA LEU A 10 7.59 -29.15 15.40
C LEU A 10 7.42 -27.77 16.07
N ARG A 11 6.60 -26.92 15.50
CA ARG A 11 6.21 -25.64 16.11
C ARG A 11 5.32 -25.91 17.36
N LYS A 12 5.57 -25.15 18.41
CA LYS A 12 4.81 -25.26 19.66
C LYS A 12 3.34 -24.84 19.50
N GLU A 13 3.06 -24.03 18.49
CA GLU A 13 1.74 -23.45 18.25
C GLU A 13 0.84 -24.36 17.39
N ASP A 14 1.40 -25.32 16.65
CA ASP A 14 0.64 -26.17 15.73
C ASP A 14 -0.57 -26.85 16.37
N PRO A 15 -0.50 -27.42 17.60
CA PRO A 15 -1.67 -28.06 18.21
C PRO A 15 -2.86 -27.11 18.36
N ARG A 16 -2.65 -25.90 18.87
CA ARG A 16 -3.75 -24.93 19.08
C ARG A 16 -4.27 -24.34 17.77
N LEU A 17 -3.42 -24.27 16.71
CA LEU A 17 -3.84 -23.83 15.38
C LEU A 17 -4.74 -24.87 14.72
N VAL A 18 -4.36 -26.15 14.79
CA VAL A 18 -5.10 -27.27 14.19
C VAL A 18 -6.43 -27.52 14.91
N THR A 19 -6.48 -27.31 16.23
CA THR A 19 -7.71 -27.48 17.02
C THR A 19 -8.65 -26.27 16.97
N GLY A 20 -8.25 -25.15 16.36
CA GLY A 20 -9.02 -23.91 16.34
C GLY A 20 -9.01 -23.13 17.66
N GLU A 21 -8.14 -23.50 18.60
CA GLU A 21 -7.99 -22.79 19.89
C GLU A 21 -7.11 -21.53 19.76
N ALA A 22 -6.30 -21.46 18.70
CA ALA A 22 -5.51 -20.28 18.43
C ALA A 22 -6.38 -19.14 17.92
N LYS A 23 -6.00 -17.92 18.28
CA LYS A 23 -6.65 -16.69 17.80
C LYS A 23 -5.68 -15.93 16.93
N TYR A 24 -6.11 -15.57 15.73
CA TYR A 24 -5.47 -14.59 14.88
C TYR A 24 -5.97 -13.18 15.23
N LEU A 25 -5.34 -12.16 14.63
CA LEU A 25 -5.73 -10.77 14.88
C LEU A 25 -7.21 -10.50 14.55
N GLU A 26 -7.71 -11.13 13.49
CA GLU A 26 -9.11 -10.97 13.05
C GLU A 26 -10.14 -11.66 13.98
N ASP A 27 -9.70 -12.60 14.82
CA ASP A 27 -10.56 -13.29 15.79
C ASP A 27 -10.72 -12.50 17.10
N ILE A 28 -10.00 -11.38 17.23
CA ILE A 28 -10.06 -10.55 18.44
C ILE A 28 -11.33 -9.71 18.38
N GLN A 29 -12.18 -9.89 19.38
CA GLN A 29 -13.40 -9.11 19.57
C GLN A 29 -13.31 -8.30 20.85
N LEU A 30 -13.45 -6.98 20.75
CA LEU A 30 -13.44 -6.05 21.87
C LEU A 30 -14.81 -5.37 21.99
N SER A 31 -15.23 -5.06 23.20
CA SER A 31 -16.47 -4.30 23.41
C SER A 31 -16.35 -2.92 22.81
N GLY A 32 -17.31 -2.52 21.97
CA GLY A 32 -17.31 -1.25 21.26
C GLY A 32 -16.33 -1.18 20.07
N MET A 33 -15.79 -2.32 19.63
CA MET A 33 -14.96 -2.37 18.42
C MET A 33 -15.79 -1.99 17.20
N VAL A 34 -15.18 -1.22 16.33
CA VAL A 34 -15.71 -0.84 15.01
C VAL A 34 -14.79 -1.35 13.92
N HIS A 35 -15.30 -1.47 12.69
CA HIS A 35 -14.59 -2.02 11.57
C HIS A 35 -14.37 -0.96 10.50
N ALA A 36 -13.16 -0.89 9.97
CA ALA A 36 -12.80 0.03 8.90
C ALA A 36 -12.49 -0.74 7.61
N VAL A 37 -13.06 -0.30 6.49
CA VAL A 37 -12.79 -0.83 5.16
C VAL A 37 -12.35 0.32 4.26
N VAL A 38 -11.22 0.12 3.58
CA VAL A 38 -10.65 1.11 2.67
C VAL A 38 -11.15 0.84 1.25
N LYS A 39 -11.80 1.83 0.65
CA LYS A 39 -12.09 1.86 -0.79
C LYS A 39 -10.79 2.07 -1.54
N ARG A 40 -10.45 1.14 -2.42
CA ARG A 40 -9.21 1.14 -3.17
C ARG A 40 -9.47 1.41 -4.65
N SER A 41 -8.48 2.00 -5.32
CA SER A 41 -8.54 2.26 -6.75
C SER A 41 -8.38 0.97 -7.56
N ASP A 42 -9.21 0.84 -8.60
CA ASP A 42 -9.10 -0.19 -9.63
C ASP A 42 -8.11 0.23 -10.76
N TYR A 43 -7.74 1.51 -10.78
CA TYR A 43 -6.83 2.07 -11.79
C TYR A 43 -5.39 2.10 -11.30
N ALA A 44 -4.47 1.80 -12.21
CA ALA A 44 -3.03 1.86 -11.95
C ALA A 44 -2.48 3.31 -12.02
N HIS A 45 -3.08 4.17 -12.84
CA HIS A 45 -2.73 5.59 -12.94
C HIS A 45 -3.94 6.38 -13.44
N ALA A 46 -4.51 7.20 -12.58
CA ALA A 46 -5.68 8.01 -12.91
C ALA A 46 -5.78 9.26 -12.02
N LYS A 47 -6.36 10.33 -12.54
CA LYS A 47 -6.82 11.45 -11.72
C LYS A 47 -8.15 11.11 -11.07
N ILE A 48 -8.31 11.51 -9.83
CA ILE A 48 -9.57 11.45 -9.10
C ILE A 48 -10.34 12.74 -9.41
N LYS A 49 -11.45 12.62 -10.13
CA LYS A 49 -12.31 13.77 -10.46
C LYS A 49 -13.30 14.06 -9.35
N ASN A 50 -13.93 13.01 -8.84
CA ASN A 50 -14.90 13.10 -7.77
C ASN A 50 -14.97 11.78 -6.98
N ILE A 51 -15.32 11.87 -5.71
CA ILE A 51 -15.67 10.73 -4.85
C ILE A 51 -17.04 11.03 -4.26
N ASP A 52 -18.04 10.23 -4.64
CA ASP A 52 -19.40 10.33 -4.10
C ASP A 52 -19.60 9.26 -3.02
N THR A 53 -19.76 9.72 -1.78
CA THR A 53 -19.95 8.90 -0.57
C THR A 53 -21.40 8.82 -0.14
N SER A 54 -22.29 9.57 -0.78
CA SER A 54 -23.68 9.84 -0.34
C SER A 54 -24.51 8.59 -0.09
N GLU A 55 -24.35 7.54 -0.90
CA GLU A 55 -25.07 6.27 -0.74
C GLU A 55 -24.42 5.37 0.33
N ALA A 56 -23.11 5.47 0.52
CA ALA A 56 -22.40 4.75 1.56
C ALA A 56 -22.79 5.26 2.96
N GLU A 57 -22.91 6.56 3.14
CA GLU A 57 -23.26 7.21 4.39
C GLU A 57 -24.69 6.86 4.87
N LYS A 58 -25.59 6.48 3.95
CA LYS A 58 -26.98 6.10 4.25
C LYS A 58 -27.14 4.67 4.72
N VAL A 59 -26.09 3.86 4.62
CA VAL A 59 -26.16 2.44 5.03
C VAL A 59 -26.31 2.34 6.55
N PRO A 60 -27.37 1.68 7.05
CA PRO A 60 -27.57 1.51 8.49
C PRO A 60 -26.37 0.81 9.15
N GLY A 61 -25.87 1.35 10.26
CA GLY A 61 -24.69 0.83 10.97
C GLY A 61 -23.37 1.44 10.50
N VAL A 62 -23.36 2.30 9.47
CA VAL A 62 -22.20 3.12 9.11
C VAL A 62 -22.06 4.25 10.12
N ILE A 63 -20.87 4.40 10.66
CA ILE A 63 -20.50 5.44 11.61
C ILE A 63 -20.01 6.68 10.89
N GLY A 64 -19.27 6.48 9.80
CA GLY A 64 -18.81 7.56 8.94
C GLY A 64 -18.02 7.07 7.73
N VAL A 65 -17.90 7.99 6.77
CA VAL A 65 -17.12 7.80 5.55
C VAL A 65 -16.20 9.00 5.39
N TRP A 66 -14.94 8.76 5.12
CA TRP A 66 -13.93 9.80 4.94
C TRP A 66 -13.18 9.58 3.63
N THR A 67 -12.78 10.68 3.03
CA THR A 67 -11.97 10.72 1.79
C THR A 67 -10.60 11.34 2.06
N GLY A 68 -9.74 11.38 1.08
CA GLY A 68 -8.44 12.04 1.21
C GLY A 68 -8.54 13.52 1.58
N LYS A 69 -9.62 14.20 1.20
CA LYS A 69 -9.86 15.61 1.53
C LYS A 69 -10.01 15.86 3.03
N ASP A 70 -10.56 14.90 3.76
CA ASP A 70 -10.74 15.00 5.22
C ASP A 70 -9.39 14.91 5.97
N PHE A 71 -8.34 14.48 5.28
CA PHE A 71 -6.96 14.35 5.79
C PHE A 71 -5.97 15.21 5.02
N GLU A 72 -6.42 16.26 4.35
CA GLU A 72 -5.58 17.12 3.50
C GLU A 72 -4.39 17.73 4.27
N ASP A 73 -4.61 18.11 5.52
CA ASP A 73 -3.60 18.70 6.40
C ASP A 73 -2.55 17.68 6.90
N MET A 74 -2.77 16.39 6.68
CA MET A 74 -1.83 15.36 7.10
C MET A 74 -0.70 15.21 6.07
N ASN A 75 0.52 15.12 6.56
CA ASN A 75 1.67 14.81 5.72
C ASN A 75 1.54 13.39 5.12
N PRO A 76 2.12 13.15 3.93
CA PRO A 76 2.30 11.79 3.43
C PRO A 76 3.02 10.90 4.43
N MET A 77 2.86 9.59 4.30
CA MET A 77 3.54 8.63 5.18
C MET A 77 5.07 8.81 5.08
N PRO A 78 5.80 8.78 6.21
CA PRO A 78 7.24 8.97 6.17
C PRO A 78 7.94 7.80 5.44
N CYS A 79 8.95 8.11 4.63
CA CYS A 79 9.88 7.09 4.15
C CYS A 79 10.78 6.67 5.30
N ALA A 80 10.66 5.42 5.74
CA ALA A 80 11.43 4.89 6.87
C ALA A 80 12.90 4.58 6.49
N TRP A 81 13.20 4.45 5.19
CA TRP A 81 14.55 4.18 4.72
C TRP A 81 15.20 5.47 4.18
N GLN A 82 16.33 5.83 4.75
CA GLN A 82 17.17 6.95 4.31
C GLN A 82 18.63 6.51 4.38
N ALA A 83 19.26 6.30 3.22
CA ALA A 83 20.70 6.10 3.16
C ALA A 83 21.41 7.45 3.20
N GLY A 84 22.46 7.56 4.05
CA GLY A 84 23.26 8.78 4.13
C GLY A 84 23.94 9.08 2.79
N GLY A 85 23.79 10.32 2.31
CA GLY A 85 24.40 10.77 1.05
C GLY A 85 23.66 10.38 -0.23
N VAL A 86 22.45 9.84 -0.10
CA VAL A 86 21.58 9.51 -1.25
C VAL A 86 20.44 10.51 -1.32
N ASP A 87 20.29 11.15 -2.48
CA ASP A 87 19.10 11.96 -2.77
C ASP A 87 17.89 11.04 -2.92
N ASN A 88 16.91 11.22 -2.04
CA ASN A 88 15.72 10.41 -2.01
C ASN A 88 14.51 11.24 -2.46
N ASN A 89 14.06 11.01 -3.70
CA ASN A 89 12.83 11.56 -4.25
C ASN A 89 11.65 10.60 -4.03
N ALA A 90 11.67 9.84 -2.92
CA ALA A 90 10.61 8.90 -2.62
C ALA A 90 9.26 9.61 -2.50
N ASN A 91 8.31 9.12 -3.29
CA ASN A 91 6.93 9.57 -3.26
C ASN A 91 6.16 8.60 -2.37
N THR A 92 6.08 8.91 -1.09
CA THR A 92 5.28 8.11 -0.17
C THR A 92 3.81 8.44 -0.34
N PRO A 93 2.92 7.44 -0.31
CA PRO A 93 1.49 7.67 -0.47
C PRO A 93 0.93 8.44 0.73
N ARG A 94 -0.16 9.16 0.49
CA ARG A 94 -1.00 9.70 1.56
C ARG A 94 -1.76 8.56 2.26
N VAL A 95 -2.37 8.84 3.39
CA VAL A 95 -3.29 7.91 4.06
C VAL A 95 -4.42 7.51 3.11
N LEU A 96 -5.01 8.52 2.45
CA LEU A 96 -5.94 8.38 1.33
C LEU A 96 -5.56 9.41 0.27
N GLU A 97 -5.60 9.02 -0.99
CA GLU A 97 -5.28 9.91 -2.10
C GLU A 97 -6.38 10.91 -2.38
N ILE A 98 -5.98 12.11 -2.82
CA ILE A 98 -6.88 13.25 -3.06
C ILE A 98 -7.09 13.45 -4.55
N ASP A 99 -6.01 13.59 -5.30
CA ASP A 99 -6.05 14.07 -6.67
C ASP A 99 -5.74 13.00 -7.71
N LYS A 100 -4.87 12.04 -7.35
CA LYS A 100 -4.32 11.09 -8.31
C LYS A 100 -3.94 9.77 -7.63
N VAL A 101 -4.24 8.66 -8.31
CA VAL A 101 -3.74 7.33 -7.94
C VAL A 101 -2.62 6.92 -8.88
N THR A 102 -1.61 6.23 -8.36
CA THR A 102 -0.38 5.85 -9.07
C THR A 102 -0.11 4.35 -9.06
N PHE A 103 -0.96 3.57 -8.39
CA PHE A 103 -0.95 2.10 -8.45
C PHE A 103 -2.33 1.54 -8.11
N THR A 104 -2.63 0.37 -8.65
CA THR A 104 -3.87 -0.36 -8.36
C THR A 104 -3.90 -0.77 -6.89
N GLY A 105 -5.01 -0.50 -6.22
CA GLY A 105 -5.20 -0.79 -4.80
C GLY A 105 -4.85 0.36 -3.86
N GLN A 106 -4.46 1.53 -4.38
CA GLN A 106 -4.22 2.73 -3.58
C GLN A 106 -5.52 3.21 -2.93
N GLY A 107 -5.47 3.56 -1.64
CA GLY A 107 -6.66 3.96 -0.87
C GLY A 107 -7.17 5.34 -1.29
N VAL A 108 -8.48 5.48 -1.46
CA VAL A 108 -9.13 6.75 -1.86
C VAL A 108 -10.22 7.20 -0.89
N ALA A 109 -10.84 6.27 -0.17
CA ALA A 109 -11.81 6.56 0.88
C ALA A 109 -11.76 5.46 1.96
N VAL A 110 -12.32 5.72 3.13
CA VAL A 110 -12.47 4.75 4.21
C VAL A 110 -13.89 4.82 4.78
N VAL A 111 -14.49 3.65 4.99
CA VAL A 111 -15.76 3.49 5.69
C VAL A 111 -15.49 2.90 7.05
N VAL A 112 -16.11 3.44 8.09
CA VAL A 112 -16.13 2.86 9.43
C VAL A 112 -17.56 2.49 9.78
N ALA A 113 -17.79 1.26 10.23
CA ALA A 113 -19.10 0.76 10.60
C ALA A 113 -19.05 -0.13 11.85
N GLU A 114 -20.21 -0.43 12.40
CA GLU A 114 -20.37 -1.31 13.57
C GLU A 114 -19.97 -2.77 13.28
N ASP A 115 -20.06 -3.19 12.01
CA ASP A 115 -19.74 -4.54 11.54
C ASP A 115 -18.94 -4.48 10.24
N ARG A 116 -18.07 -5.48 10.02
CA ARG A 116 -17.21 -5.55 8.84
C ARG A 116 -18.00 -5.67 7.54
N ASN A 117 -19.05 -6.50 7.52
CA ASN A 117 -19.85 -6.68 6.30
C ASN A 117 -20.59 -5.39 5.94
N ILE A 118 -21.09 -4.65 6.95
CA ILE A 118 -21.70 -3.34 6.74
C ILE A 118 -20.68 -2.37 6.13
N ALA A 119 -19.44 -2.36 6.63
CA ALA A 119 -18.38 -1.51 6.11
C ALA A 119 -18.02 -1.88 4.65
N GLU A 120 -17.96 -3.18 4.32
CA GLU A 120 -17.70 -3.67 2.96
C GLU A 120 -18.85 -3.32 2.00
N ASP A 121 -20.09 -3.55 2.39
CA ASP A 121 -21.28 -3.19 1.60
C ASP A 121 -21.36 -1.68 1.35
N ALA A 122 -21.09 -0.87 2.37
CA ALA A 122 -21.06 0.58 2.22
C ALA A 122 -19.89 1.04 1.33
N SER A 123 -18.70 0.44 1.49
CA SER A 123 -17.54 0.73 0.64
C SER A 123 -17.83 0.45 -0.85
N SER A 124 -18.62 -0.59 -1.14
CA SER A 124 -19.04 -0.92 -2.51
C SER A 124 -19.92 0.15 -3.16
N LYS A 125 -20.62 0.95 -2.35
CA LYS A 125 -21.52 2.03 -2.80
C LYS A 125 -20.80 3.35 -3.05
N ILE A 126 -19.53 3.48 -2.65
CA ILE A 126 -18.74 4.66 -2.98
C ILE A 126 -18.42 4.64 -4.47
N VAL A 127 -18.83 5.71 -5.16
CA VAL A 127 -18.55 5.91 -6.58
C VAL A 127 -17.38 6.88 -6.72
N VAL A 128 -16.36 6.45 -7.45
CA VAL A 128 -15.19 7.28 -7.76
C VAL A 128 -15.15 7.52 -9.25
N ASP A 129 -15.13 8.78 -9.64
CA ASP A 129 -15.00 9.21 -11.04
C ASP A 129 -13.52 9.44 -11.34
N TYR A 130 -12.97 8.62 -12.25
CA TYR A 130 -11.58 8.65 -12.64
C TYR A 130 -11.40 9.15 -14.06
N GLU A 131 -10.31 9.91 -14.27
CA GLU A 131 -9.76 10.17 -15.59
C GLU A 131 -8.48 9.34 -15.74
N GLU A 132 -8.56 8.29 -16.56
CA GLU A 132 -7.43 7.39 -16.79
C GLU A 132 -6.24 8.14 -17.41
N LEU A 133 -5.05 7.85 -16.93
CA LEU A 133 -3.78 8.38 -17.41
C LEU A 133 -2.93 7.25 -18.00
N PRO A 134 -1.99 7.59 -18.91
CA PRO A 134 -1.02 6.62 -19.38
C PRO A 134 -0.30 5.96 -18.22
N THR A 135 -0.20 4.63 -18.27
CA THR A 135 0.39 3.83 -17.20
C THR A 135 1.63 3.09 -17.66
N VAL A 136 2.53 2.78 -16.73
CA VAL A 136 3.68 1.92 -16.93
C VAL A 136 3.82 1.01 -15.72
N VAL A 137 3.96 -0.30 -15.95
CA VAL A 137 3.92 -1.34 -14.90
C VAL A 137 5.27 -2.02 -14.72
N SER A 138 6.07 -2.11 -15.80
CA SER A 138 7.42 -2.67 -15.74
C SER A 138 8.43 -1.60 -15.35
N ALA A 139 9.33 -1.94 -14.42
CA ALA A 139 10.41 -1.05 -14.02
C ALA A 139 11.36 -0.72 -15.19
N GLU A 140 11.66 -1.71 -16.04
CA GLU A 140 12.51 -1.54 -17.22
C GLU A 140 11.88 -0.61 -18.25
N GLU A 141 10.55 -0.66 -18.41
CA GLU A 141 9.84 0.26 -19.31
C GLU A 141 9.72 1.66 -18.71
N ALA A 142 9.58 1.76 -17.39
CA ALA A 142 9.39 3.02 -16.69
C ALA A 142 10.58 3.97 -16.81
N ILE A 143 11.81 3.44 -16.91
CA ILE A 143 13.04 4.23 -17.04
C ILE A 143 13.40 4.59 -18.48
N LYS A 144 12.65 4.08 -19.48
CA LYS A 144 12.93 4.39 -20.89
C LYS A 144 12.56 5.83 -21.24
N PRO A 145 13.28 6.47 -22.17
CA PRO A 145 12.92 7.79 -22.67
C PRO A 145 11.49 7.82 -23.22
N GLY A 146 10.69 8.76 -22.75
CA GLY A 146 9.29 8.93 -23.17
C GLY A 146 8.29 8.06 -22.44
N ALA A 147 8.71 7.28 -21.44
CA ALA A 147 7.79 6.56 -20.56
C ALA A 147 6.82 7.51 -19.82
N PRO A 148 5.59 7.09 -19.51
CA PRO A 148 4.68 7.87 -18.69
C PRO A 148 5.31 8.24 -17.34
N GLN A 149 5.29 9.51 -16.99
CA GLN A 149 5.80 10.03 -15.73
C GLN A 149 4.73 9.86 -14.64
N LEU A 150 5.01 9.07 -13.61
CA LEU A 150 4.06 8.83 -12.51
C LEU A 150 4.13 9.93 -11.43
N HIS A 151 5.33 10.34 -11.05
CA HIS A 151 5.57 11.34 -10.01
C HIS A 151 6.39 12.52 -10.54
N GLU A 152 5.94 13.73 -10.32
CA GLU A 152 6.56 14.95 -10.87
C GLU A 152 7.97 15.19 -10.32
N ASN A 153 8.22 14.81 -9.07
CA ASN A 153 9.52 14.97 -8.41
C ASN A 153 10.48 13.78 -8.58
N ALA A 154 10.10 12.75 -9.35
CA ALA A 154 10.96 11.61 -9.68
C ALA A 154 11.23 11.55 -11.20
N PRO A 155 12.16 12.35 -11.74
CA PRO A 155 12.46 12.35 -13.17
C PRO A 155 12.80 10.96 -13.69
N ASN A 156 12.27 10.61 -14.87
CA ASN A 156 12.39 9.28 -15.47
C ASN A 156 11.88 8.14 -14.57
N ASN A 157 10.94 8.44 -13.65
CA ASN A 157 10.41 7.50 -12.64
C ASN A 157 11.47 6.93 -11.68
N ILE A 158 12.63 7.57 -11.54
CA ILE A 158 13.70 7.16 -10.65
C ILE A 158 13.54 7.90 -9.31
N CYS A 159 13.16 7.18 -8.27
CA CYS A 159 13.00 7.74 -6.92
C CYS A 159 14.32 7.89 -6.19
N MET A 160 15.28 6.98 -6.44
CA MET A 160 16.62 7.03 -5.86
C MET A 160 17.60 6.21 -6.69
N GLU A 161 18.86 6.62 -6.64
CA GLU A 161 20.00 5.86 -7.13
C GLU A 161 20.97 5.64 -6.00
N TRP A 162 21.44 4.42 -5.87
CA TRP A 162 22.36 4.04 -4.82
C TRP A 162 23.35 3.01 -5.30
N GLU A 163 24.62 3.27 -5.03
CA GLU A 163 25.71 2.37 -5.34
C GLU A 163 26.47 2.00 -4.07
N CYS A 164 26.89 0.74 -3.98
CA CYS A 164 27.79 0.30 -2.91
C CYS A 164 28.77 -0.75 -3.44
N GLY A 165 29.93 -0.81 -2.80
CA GLY A 165 30.98 -1.77 -3.12
C GLY A 165 32.18 -1.14 -3.79
N ASN A 166 32.99 -1.98 -4.42
CA ASN A 166 34.19 -1.60 -5.18
C ASN A 166 34.08 -2.17 -6.58
N GLN A 167 33.71 -1.32 -7.55
CA GLN A 167 33.50 -1.73 -8.93
C GLN A 167 34.77 -2.32 -9.56
N GLU A 168 35.93 -1.65 -9.40
CA GLU A 168 37.21 -2.15 -9.93
C GLU A 168 37.58 -3.53 -9.35
N GLY A 169 37.39 -3.69 -8.05
CA GLY A 169 37.65 -4.98 -7.39
C GLY A 169 36.70 -6.07 -7.86
N THR A 170 35.45 -5.72 -8.15
CA THR A 170 34.46 -6.65 -8.70
C THR A 170 34.79 -7.07 -10.13
N GLU A 171 35.12 -6.11 -11.00
CA GLU A 171 35.52 -6.36 -12.38
C GLU A 171 36.77 -7.27 -12.45
N LEU A 172 37.78 -7.00 -11.60
CA LEU A 172 38.96 -7.87 -11.48
C LEU A 172 38.58 -9.27 -11.01
N SER A 173 37.62 -9.42 -10.12
CA SER A 173 37.16 -10.73 -9.65
C SER A 173 36.44 -11.53 -10.74
N LEU A 174 35.65 -10.87 -11.59
CA LEU A 174 34.91 -11.50 -12.69
C LEU A 174 35.80 -12.05 -13.80
N ILE A 175 37.07 -11.61 -13.92
CA ILE A 175 38.04 -12.14 -14.87
C ILE A 175 38.37 -13.62 -14.57
N HIS A 176 38.16 -14.07 -13.33
CA HIS A 176 38.47 -15.42 -12.87
C HIS A 176 37.28 -16.39 -12.83
N ILE A 177 36.10 -15.96 -13.31
CA ILE A 177 34.91 -16.78 -13.49
C ILE A 177 34.75 -17.10 -14.97
#